data_7df2711ff5cf06236c616b79205fa659
#
_entry.id   7df2711ff5cf06236c616b79205fa659
#
_cell.length_a   1.000
_cell.length_b   1.000
_cell.length_c   1.000
_cell.angle_alpha   90.00
_cell.angle_beta   90.00
_cell.angle_gamma   90.00
#
_symmetry.space_group_name_H-M   'P 1'
#
loop_
_entity.id
_entity.type
_entity.pdbx_description
1 polymer ?
#
loop_
_entity_poly.entity_id
_entity_poly.type
_entity_poly.pdbx_seq_one_letter_code
_entity_poly.pdbx_strand_id
1 'polypeptide(L)'
;MIDDNSKEFIKRHIGPSEEDQSKMLQYVGYKSLEDLMSNTVPEKILLKDDLKIDQPMSENDALKKLKSISKKNKIFKNFIGMGYYNSITPNVILRNILENPGWYTSYTPYQPEVAQGRLEMLLNFQQSIIDLTGMDIANASLLDEATATAEAVGLSQRLDKTNSKKIFISSNCNPQTIDLIKTRTNPFGLELIIGDEKKELSKINEDIICGVLSYPGTLGEINDPSESISQIHKKNGKAILVCDLLALARLKTPAELGADIAVGSAQRFGIPMGCLLYTSPSPRDRYGSRMPSSA
;
A
#
# COMPACT_ATOMS: atom_id res chain seq x y z
N MET A 1 -2.57 -41.50 23.11
CA MET A 1 -1.54 -40.51 23.49
C MET A 1 -1.71 -39.37 22.52
N ILE A 2 -2.27 -38.25 22.98
CA ILE A 2 -2.34 -37.01 22.21
C ILE A 2 -0.91 -36.50 22.13
N ASP A 3 -0.41 -36.38 20.92
CA ASP A 3 0.96 -35.99 20.62
C ASP A 3 1.26 -34.65 21.30
N ASP A 4 2.19 -34.62 22.23
CA ASP A 4 2.56 -33.44 23.05
C ASP A 4 3.19 -32.31 22.21
N ASN A 5 3.41 -32.57 20.93
CA ASN A 5 3.93 -31.60 19.96
C ASN A 5 2.96 -30.42 19.71
N SER A 6 1.66 -30.57 19.93
CA SER A 6 0.69 -29.48 19.79
C SER A 6 0.86 -28.38 20.85
N LYS A 7 1.41 -28.73 22.02
CA LYS A 7 1.68 -27.80 23.12
C LYS A 7 3.03 -27.07 23.00
N GLU A 8 3.87 -27.47 22.06
CA GLU A 8 5.22 -26.92 21.92
C GLU A 8 5.21 -25.44 21.51
N PHE A 9 4.31 -25.08 20.58
CA PHE A 9 4.11 -23.68 20.15
C PHE A 9 3.61 -22.80 21.31
N ILE A 10 2.63 -23.29 22.07
CA ILE A 10 2.04 -22.59 23.23
C ILE A 10 3.13 -22.23 24.25
N LYS A 11 3.98 -23.21 24.61
CA LYS A 11 5.07 -23.00 25.59
C LYS A 11 6.10 -21.96 25.16
N ARG A 12 6.27 -21.73 23.85
CA ARG A 12 7.22 -20.73 23.32
C ARG A 12 6.62 -19.35 23.09
N HIS A 13 5.31 -19.24 22.92
CA HIS A 13 4.66 -18.02 22.45
C HIS A 13 3.63 -17.43 23.40
N ILE A 14 3.06 -18.22 24.31
CA ILE A 14 2.13 -17.74 25.32
C ILE A 14 2.89 -17.63 26.65
N GLY A 15 2.95 -16.42 27.20
CA GLY A 15 3.87 -16.05 28.26
C GLY A 15 3.72 -16.85 29.57
N PRO A 16 2.59 -16.76 30.33
CA PRO A 16 2.53 -17.37 31.67
C PRO A 16 2.35 -18.89 31.58
N SER A 17 3.14 -19.62 32.36
CA SER A 17 2.92 -21.03 32.62
C SER A 17 1.66 -21.27 33.48
N GLU A 18 1.18 -22.51 33.58
CA GLU A 18 0.04 -22.85 34.47
C GLU A 18 0.33 -22.48 35.94
N GLU A 19 1.58 -22.64 36.38
CA GLU A 19 2.03 -22.25 37.71
C GLU A 19 1.99 -20.73 37.90
N ASP A 20 2.47 -19.98 36.88
CA ASP A 20 2.43 -18.51 36.88
C ASP A 20 1.00 -18.00 36.87
N GLN A 21 0.13 -18.58 36.06
CA GLN A 21 -1.29 -18.24 36.03
C GLN A 21 -1.94 -18.45 37.41
N SER A 22 -1.65 -19.58 38.07
CA SER A 22 -2.16 -19.87 39.39
C SER A 22 -1.70 -18.86 40.43
N LYS A 23 -0.41 -18.47 40.40
CA LYS A 23 0.13 -17.42 41.31
C LYS A 23 -0.51 -16.07 41.04
N MET A 24 -0.69 -15.71 39.76
CA MET A 24 -1.32 -14.44 39.37
C MET A 24 -2.79 -14.39 39.82
N LEU A 25 -3.54 -15.47 39.61
CA LEU A 25 -4.93 -15.57 40.04
C LEU A 25 -5.06 -15.46 41.56
N GLN A 26 -4.19 -16.14 42.28
CA GLN A 26 -4.15 -16.06 43.76
C GLN A 26 -3.85 -14.64 44.22
N TYR A 27 -2.92 -13.94 43.55
CA TYR A 27 -2.56 -12.56 43.87
C TYR A 27 -3.73 -11.59 43.70
N VAL A 28 -4.51 -11.74 42.61
CA VAL A 28 -5.69 -10.91 42.35
C VAL A 28 -6.97 -11.41 43.04
N GLY A 29 -6.91 -12.52 43.79
CA GLY A 29 -7.98 -13.03 44.62
C GLY A 29 -9.02 -13.91 43.94
N TYR A 30 -8.68 -14.50 42.77
CA TYR A 30 -9.57 -15.41 42.03
C TYR A 30 -9.05 -16.85 42.03
N LYS A 31 -9.98 -17.81 41.88
CA LYS A 31 -9.66 -19.25 41.93
C LYS A 31 -9.31 -19.82 40.55
N SER A 32 -9.85 -19.28 39.52
CA SER A 32 -9.61 -19.72 38.13
C SER A 32 -9.78 -18.57 37.14
N LEU A 33 -9.39 -18.77 35.89
CA LEU A 33 -9.64 -17.80 34.80
C LEU A 33 -11.14 -17.58 34.58
N GLU A 34 -11.95 -18.63 34.68
CA GLU A 34 -13.40 -18.55 34.54
C GLU A 34 -14.01 -17.72 35.67
N ASP A 35 -13.50 -17.88 36.90
CA ASP A 35 -13.93 -17.09 38.06
C ASP A 35 -13.56 -15.60 37.84
N LEU A 36 -12.34 -15.31 37.38
CA LEU A 36 -11.91 -13.96 37.02
C LEU A 36 -12.80 -13.36 35.93
N MET A 37 -13.03 -14.09 34.84
CA MET A 37 -13.83 -13.65 33.70
C MET A 37 -15.27 -13.35 34.12
N SER A 38 -15.91 -14.24 34.89
CA SER A 38 -17.30 -14.10 35.35
C SER A 38 -17.49 -12.89 36.25
N ASN A 39 -16.47 -12.53 37.01
CA ASN A 39 -16.52 -11.38 37.91
C ASN A 39 -16.11 -10.06 37.26
N THR A 40 -15.42 -10.11 36.11
CA THR A 40 -14.90 -8.93 35.46
C THR A 40 -15.73 -8.51 34.24
N VAL A 41 -16.26 -9.50 33.49
CA VAL A 41 -17.04 -9.25 32.29
C VAL A 41 -18.54 -9.28 32.60
N PRO A 42 -19.32 -8.24 32.27
CA PRO A 42 -20.77 -8.27 32.47
C PRO A 42 -21.42 -9.46 31.75
N GLU A 43 -22.27 -10.21 32.44
CA GLU A 43 -22.90 -11.44 31.95
C GLU A 43 -23.58 -11.27 30.55
N LYS A 44 -24.16 -10.08 30.30
CA LYS A 44 -24.89 -9.79 29.07
C LYS A 44 -24.01 -9.79 27.83
N ILE A 45 -22.70 -9.60 27.96
CA ILE A 45 -21.73 -9.55 26.84
C ILE A 45 -20.72 -10.70 26.88
N LEU A 46 -20.76 -11.53 27.94
CA LEU A 46 -19.91 -12.71 28.05
C LEU A 46 -20.40 -13.80 27.09
N LEU A 47 -19.51 -14.26 26.18
CA LEU A 47 -19.79 -15.41 25.35
C LEU A 47 -19.88 -16.66 26.22
N LYS A 48 -20.95 -17.45 26.03
CA LYS A 48 -21.20 -18.69 26.80
C LYS A 48 -20.62 -19.93 26.11
N ASP A 49 -20.41 -19.83 24.80
CA ASP A 49 -19.90 -20.92 23.98
C ASP A 49 -18.44 -20.68 23.61
N ASP A 50 -17.68 -21.74 23.51
CA ASP A 50 -16.31 -21.70 23.00
C ASP A 50 -16.27 -21.29 21.51
N LEU A 51 -15.16 -20.71 21.11
CA LEU A 51 -14.94 -20.37 19.69
C LEU A 51 -14.93 -21.65 18.84
N LYS A 52 -15.72 -21.65 17.77
CA LYS A 52 -15.75 -22.75 16.78
C LYS A 52 -14.54 -22.68 15.86
N ILE A 53 -13.39 -23.06 16.37
CA ILE A 53 -12.12 -23.13 15.62
C ILE A 53 -11.65 -24.57 15.54
N ASP A 54 -10.85 -24.86 14.49
CA ASP A 54 -10.21 -26.16 14.34
C ASP A 54 -9.22 -26.43 15.48
N GLN A 55 -8.94 -27.71 15.71
CA GLN A 55 -7.91 -28.14 16.65
C GLN A 55 -6.52 -27.63 16.23
N PRO A 56 -5.62 -27.33 17.18
CA PRO A 56 -4.28 -26.88 16.89
C PRO A 56 -3.51 -27.94 16.10
N MET A 57 -2.61 -27.49 15.23
CA MET A 57 -1.72 -28.34 14.44
C MET A 57 -0.29 -28.16 14.92
N SER A 58 0.54 -29.23 14.77
CA SER A 58 1.98 -29.10 14.90
C SER A 58 2.54 -28.19 13.77
N GLU A 59 3.70 -27.57 14.01
CA GLU A 59 4.37 -26.76 12.97
C GLU A 59 4.60 -27.56 11.67
N ASN A 60 5.01 -28.81 11.81
CA ASN A 60 5.24 -29.71 10.66
C ASN A 60 3.93 -29.97 9.87
N ASP A 61 2.82 -30.16 10.56
CA ASP A 61 1.54 -30.42 9.88
C ASP A 61 0.95 -29.14 9.27
N ALA A 62 1.14 -28.00 9.92
CA ALA A 62 0.80 -26.71 9.34
C ALA A 62 1.59 -26.45 8.03
N LEU A 63 2.89 -26.70 8.01
CA LEU A 63 3.71 -26.60 6.81
C LEU A 63 3.27 -27.58 5.72
N LYS A 64 2.98 -28.83 6.07
CA LYS A 64 2.45 -29.82 5.11
C LYS A 64 1.11 -29.37 4.52
N LYS A 65 0.20 -28.85 5.36
CA LYS A 65 -1.10 -28.33 4.93
C LYS A 65 -0.93 -27.15 3.98
N LEU A 66 -0.09 -26.16 4.33
CA LEU A 66 0.21 -25.02 3.47
C LEU A 66 0.81 -25.49 2.13
N LYS A 67 1.76 -26.41 2.15
CA LYS A 67 2.35 -26.99 0.94
C LYS A 67 1.32 -27.72 0.09
N SER A 68 0.37 -28.42 0.70
CA SER A 68 -0.72 -29.09 -0.02
C SER A 68 -1.67 -28.09 -0.68
N ILE A 69 -1.96 -26.97 -0.02
CA ILE A 69 -2.77 -25.86 -0.55
C ILE A 69 -2.03 -25.19 -1.70
N SER A 70 -0.76 -24.87 -1.53
CA SER A 70 0.04 -24.20 -2.57
C SER A 70 0.14 -25.02 -3.87
N LYS A 71 0.19 -26.36 -3.77
CA LYS A 71 0.21 -27.26 -4.94
C LYS A 71 -1.09 -27.24 -5.77
N LYS A 72 -2.19 -26.69 -5.24
CA LYS A 72 -3.44 -26.53 -5.98
C LYS A 72 -3.39 -25.32 -6.93
N ASN A 73 -2.46 -24.39 -6.72
CA ASN A 73 -2.26 -23.27 -7.61
C ASN A 73 -1.68 -23.73 -8.95
N LYS A 74 -2.24 -23.20 -10.02
CA LYS A 74 -1.71 -23.40 -11.38
C LYS A 74 -1.04 -22.10 -11.82
N ILE A 75 0.22 -22.20 -12.18
CA ILE A 75 1.00 -21.03 -12.63
C ILE A 75 0.77 -20.89 -14.13
N PHE A 76 0.15 -19.78 -14.53
CA PHE A 76 -0.08 -19.41 -15.92
C PHE A 76 0.76 -18.20 -16.31
N LYS A 77 1.01 -18.03 -17.60
CA LYS A 77 1.53 -16.77 -18.14
C LYS A 77 0.46 -15.69 -17.98
N ASN A 78 0.83 -14.56 -17.38
CA ASN A 78 -0.06 -13.44 -17.16
C ASN A 78 0.01 -12.47 -18.35
N PHE A 79 -1.15 -12.20 -18.96
CA PHE A 79 -1.33 -11.23 -20.04
C PHE A 79 -2.43 -10.21 -19.71
N ILE A 80 -2.70 -10.00 -18.43
CA ILE A 80 -3.73 -9.03 -17.99
C ILE A 80 -3.34 -7.61 -18.39
N GLY A 81 -2.06 -7.26 -18.33
CA GLY A 81 -1.62 -5.88 -18.56
C GLY A 81 -2.08 -4.94 -17.44
N MET A 82 -2.44 -3.71 -17.78
CA MET A 82 -3.06 -2.72 -16.86
C MET A 82 -2.24 -2.47 -15.58
N GLY A 83 -0.92 -2.47 -15.66
CA GLY A 83 -0.03 -2.31 -14.51
C GLY A 83 0.30 -3.61 -13.75
N TYR A 84 -0.33 -4.74 -14.07
CA TYR A 84 -0.08 -6.05 -13.43
C TYR A 84 1.02 -6.84 -14.15
N TYR A 85 2.22 -6.30 -14.20
CA TYR A 85 3.39 -6.94 -14.81
C TYR A 85 4.23 -7.69 -13.78
N ASN A 86 4.80 -8.82 -14.17
CA ASN A 86 5.71 -9.55 -13.32
C ASN A 86 7.01 -8.77 -13.06
N SER A 87 7.53 -8.90 -11.86
CA SER A 87 8.86 -8.41 -11.47
C SER A 87 9.75 -9.59 -11.09
N ILE A 88 11.05 -9.43 -11.28
CA ILE A 88 12.05 -10.40 -10.84
C ILE A 88 12.66 -9.87 -9.55
N THR A 89 12.43 -10.59 -8.45
CA THR A 89 13.08 -10.27 -7.18
C THR A 89 14.52 -10.74 -7.23
N PRO A 90 15.52 -9.85 -7.07
CA PRO A 90 16.91 -10.27 -6.97
C PRO A 90 17.12 -11.24 -5.81
N ASN A 91 17.89 -12.31 -6.04
CA ASN A 91 18.13 -13.35 -5.02
C ASN A 91 18.78 -12.80 -3.75
N VAL A 92 19.61 -11.76 -3.86
CA VAL A 92 20.22 -11.11 -2.70
C VAL A 92 19.16 -10.40 -1.84
N ILE A 93 18.15 -9.78 -2.46
CA ILE A 93 17.03 -9.15 -1.73
C ILE A 93 16.19 -10.23 -1.07
N LEU A 94 15.84 -11.29 -1.79
CA LEU A 94 15.07 -12.40 -1.23
C LEU A 94 15.74 -12.96 0.02
N ARG A 95 17.02 -13.33 -0.08
CA ARG A 95 17.75 -13.99 0.99
C ARG A 95 18.14 -13.02 2.14
N ASN A 96 18.67 -11.85 1.82
CA ASN A 96 19.31 -10.99 2.81
C ASN A 96 18.35 -9.95 3.41
N ILE A 97 17.23 -9.68 2.77
CA ILE A 97 16.23 -8.71 3.24
C ILE A 97 14.94 -9.40 3.64
N LEU A 98 14.29 -10.12 2.72
CA LEU A 98 12.98 -10.72 2.98
C LEU A 98 13.02 -11.86 4.01
N GLU A 99 14.12 -12.61 4.09
CA GLU A 99 14.31 -13.67 5.08
C GLU A 99 14.97 -13.18 6.38
N ASN A 100 15.39 -11.93 6.44
CA ASN A 100 16.05 -11.37 7.62
C ASN A 100 15.00 -10.89 8.65
N PRO A 101 14.94 -11.50 9.85
CA PRO A 101 13.95 -11.14 10.86
C PRO A 101 14.07 -9.68 11.34
N GLY A 102 15.25 -9.07 11.27
CA GLY A 102 15.45 -7.65 11.56
C GLY A 102 14.67 -6.73 10.61
N TRP A 103 14.38 -7.19 9.38
CA TRP A 103 13.59 -6.44 8.40
C TRP A 103 12.11 -6.79 8.45
N TYR A 104 11.72 -8.05 8.39
CA TYR A 104 10.30 -8.41 8.30
C TYR A 104 9.54 -8.29 9.64
N THR A 105 10.22 -8.25 10.79
CA THR A 105 9.60 -8.00 12.09
C THR A 105 9.49 -6.52 12.44
N SER A 106 10.07 -5.64 11.62
CA SER A 106 10.05 -4.21 11.86
C SER A 106 8.67 -3.62 11.65
N TYR A 107 8.28 -2.71 12.54
CA TYR A 107 7.02 -2.00 12.47
C TYR A 107 7.21 -0.60 11.86
N THR A 108 6.11 0.10 11.60
CA THR A 108 6.15 1.49 11.15
C THR A 108 6.94 2.35 12.13
N PRO A 109 7.87 3.21 11.68
CA PRO A 109 8.77 3.96 12.54
C PRO A 109 8.08 5.17 13.19
N TYR A 110 7.14 4.92 14.08
CA TYR A 110 6.44 5.98 14.82
C TYR A 110 7.36 6.67 15.85
N GLN A 111 8.35 5.95 16.35
CA GLN A 111 9.36 6.48 17.28
C GLN A 111 10.69 6.65 16.54
N PRO A 112 11.00 7.87 16.09
CA PRO A 112 12.20 8.10 15.30
C PRO A 112 13.48 7.74 16.04
N GLU A 113 13.53 7.87 17.37
CA GLU A 113 14.70 7.60 18.19
C GLU A 113 15.18 6.14 18.07
N VAL A 114 14.26 5.19 17.98
CA VAL A 114 14.57 3.75 17.86
C VAL A 114 14.57 3.25 16.43
N ALA A 115 14.14 4.07 15.48
CA ALA A 115 13.97 3.71 14.07
C ALA A 115 14.90 4.46 13.11
N GLN A 116 16.02 5.01 13.59
CA GLN A 116 16.91 5.89 12.82
C GLN A 116 17.40 5.25 11.52
N GLY A 117 17.86 4.00 11.57
CA GLY A 117 18.32 3.30 10.36
C GLY A 117 17.20 3.08 9.33
N ARG A 118 15.97 2.85 9.78
CA ARG A 118 14.81 2.74 8.88
C ARG A 118 14.45 4.08 8.26
N LEU A 119 14.54 5.16 9.02
CA LEU A 119 14.31 6.51 8.49
C LEU A 119 15.37 6.89 7.46
N GLU A 120 16.63 6.54 7.69
CA GLU A 120 17.70 6.72 6.70
C GLU A 120 17.41 5.95 5.40
N MET A 121 16.95 4.71 5.51
CA MET A 121 16.53 3.92 4.35
C MET A 121 15.39 4.59 3.58
N LEU A 122 14.40 5.17 4.27
CA LEU A 122 13.29 5.90 3.64
C LEU A 122 13.79 7.14 2.90
N LEU A 123 14.75 7.87 3.46
CA LEU A 123 15.39 9.01 2.78
C LEU A 123 16.15 8.56 1.53
N ASN A 124 16.89 7.45 1.59
CA ASN A 124 17.56 6.89 0.43
C ASN A 124 16.57 6.47 -0.66
N PHE A 125 15.42 5.90 -0.28
CA PHE A 125 14.34 5.58 -1.22
C PHE A 125 13.80 6.84 -1.89
N GLN A 126 13.50 7.90 -1.13
CA GLN A 126 13.05 9.18 -1.66
C GLN A 126 14.06 9.76 -2.66
N GLN A 127 15.35 9.73 -2.31
CA GLN A 127 16.40 10.20 -3.22
C GLN A 127 16.45 9.37 -4.51
N SER A 128 16.29 8.05 -4.42
CA SER A 128 16.26 7.18 -5.61
C SER A 128 15.09 7.52 -6.54
N ILE A 129 13.93 7.87 -5.98
CA ILE A 129 12.78 8.30 -6.78
C ILE A 129 13.03 9.68 -7.42
N ILE A 130 13.63 10.62 -6.68
CA ILE A 130 14.05 11.93 -7.22
C ILE A 130 14.99 11.74 -8.40
N ASP A 131 16.02 10.92 -8.27
CA ASP A 131 17.03 10.68 -9.31
C ASP A 131 16.41 10.03 -10.56
N LEU A 132 15.45 9.12 -10.40
CA LEU A 132 14.78 8.44 -11.50
C LEU A 132 13.74 9.31 -12.23
N THR A 133 13.08 10.19 -11.51
CA THR A 133 11.98 11.01 -12.05
C THR A 133 12.42 12.42 -12.45
N GLY A 134 13.55 12.87 -11.93
CA GLY A 134 14.03 14.24 -12.06
C GLY A 134 13.23 15.27 -11.26
N MET A 135 12.28 14.84 -10.43
CA MET A 135 11.48 15.74 -9.60
C MET A 135 12.30 16.25 -8.42
N ASP A 136 11.96 17.44 -7.90
CA ASP A 136 12.71 18.07 -6.81
C ASP A 136 12.51 17.41 -5.45
N ILE A 137 11.36 16.80 -5.22
CA ILE A 137 10.94 16.23 -3.93
C ILE A 137 10.19 14.92 -4.18
N ALA A 138 10.41 13.92 -3.32
CA ALA A 138 9.59 12.71 -3.26
C ALA A 138 9.12 12.43 -1.83
N ASN A 139 7.96 11.80 -1.70
CA ASN A 139 7.51 11.22 -0.43
C ASN A 139 8.10 9.82 -0.24
N ALA A 140 7.97 9.25 0.95
CA ALA A 140 8.49 7.92 1.24
C ALA A 140 7.66 6.82 0.55
N SER A 141 6.32 6.82 0.71
CA SER A 141 5.45 5.84 0.05
C SER A 141 3.96 6.19 0.19
N LEU A 142 3.18 5.64 -0.73
CA LEU A 142 1.72 5.55 -0.68
C LEU A 142 1.32 4.08 -0.87
N LEU A 143 0.03 3.77 -0.77
CA LEU A 143 -0.46 2.39 -0.82
C LEU A 143 -0.17 1.73 -2.17
N ASP A 144 -0.59 2.37 -3.27
CA ASP A 144 -0.43 1.88 -4.64
C ASP A 144 -0.48 3.05 -5.65
N GLU A 145 -0.28 2.75 -6.93
CA GLU A 145 -0.31 3.73 -8.02
C GLU A 145 -1.65 4.46 -8.11
N ALA A 146 -2.76 3.74 -8.01
CA ALA A 146 -4.09 4.34 -8.12
C ALA A 146 -4.36 5.30 -6.95
N THR A 147 -4.00 4.91 -5.72
CA THR A 147 -4.09 5.77 -4.54
C THR A 147 -3.16 6.96 -4.65
N ALA A 148 -1.91 6.76 -5.09
CA ALA A 148 -0.96 7.85 -5.30
C ALA A 148 -1.49 8.88 -6.30
N THR A 149 -2.10 8.42 -7.40
CA THR A 149 -2.71 9.29 -8.40
C THR A 149 -3.90 10.07 -7.81
N ALA A 150 -4.77 9.41 -7.05
CA ALA A 150 -5.90 10.07 -6.41
C ALA A 150 -5.45 11.10 -5.35
N GLU A 151 -4.38 10.83 -4.62
CA GLU A 151 -3.77 11.79 -3.68
C GLU A 151 -3.12 12.97 -4.42
N ALA A 152 -2.51 12.74 -5.58
CA ALA A 152 -1.97 13.82 -6.43
C ALA A 152 -3.10 14.73 -6.96
N VAL A 153 -4.23 14.15 -7.36
CA VAL A 153 -5.44 14.91 -7.72
C VAL A 153 -5.93 15.75 -6.54
N GLY A 154 -6.01 15.17 -5.34
CA GLY A 154 -6.39 15.89 -4.13
C GLY A 154 -5.39 16.98 -3.74
N LEU A 155 -4.10 16.78 -3.96
CA LEU A 155 -3.07 17.80 -3.80
C LEU A 155 -3.28 18.95 -4.79
N SER A 156 -3.50 18.63 -6.06
CA SER A 156 -3.76 19.61 -7.10
C SER A 156 -5.00 20.46 -6.80
N GLN A 157 -6.08 19.83 -6.30
CA GLN A 157 -7.28 20.52 -5.86
C GLN A 157 -7.01 21.52 -4.72
N ARG A 158 -6.20 21.14 -3.73
CA ARG A 158 -5.84 22.04 -2.62
C ARG A 158 -4.96 23.22 -3.05
N LEU A 159 -4.18 23.04 -4.11
CA LEU A 159 -3.31 24.07 -4.68
C LEU A 159 -4.00 24.91 -5.75
N ASP A 160 -5.18 24.49 -6.21
CA ASP A 160 -5.92 25.21 -7.26
C ASP A 160 -6.35 26.60 -6.80
N LYS A 161 -6.12 27.57 -7.68
CA LYS A 161 -6.49 28.99 -7.48
C LYS A 161 -7.59 29.46 -8.43
N THR A 162 -8.01 28.59 -9.35
CA THR A 162 -8.97 28.93 -10.40
C THR A 162 -10.42 28.72 -9.97
N ASN A 163 -10.64 28.00 -8.87
CA ASN A 163 -11.95 27.50 -8.43
C ASN A 163 -12.61 26.57 -9.46
N SER A 164 -11.84 25.96 -10.33
CA SER A 164 -12.34 24.96 -11.27
C SER A 164 -12.86 23.73 -10.51
N LYS A 165 -13.81 23.04 -11.12
CA LYS A 165 -14.28 21.74 -10.67
C LYS A 165 -13.93 20.61 -11.65
N LYS A 166 -13.20 20.94 -12.71
CA LYS A 166 -12.92 20.03 -13.81
C LYS A 166 -11.55 19.37 -13.68
N ILE A 167 -11.51 18.08 -13.93
CA ILE A 167 -10.30 17.25 -13.94
C ILE A 167 -10.30 16.49 -15.26
N PHE A 168 -9.20 16.55 -15.99
CA PHE A 168 -9.01 15.71 -17.17
C PHE A 168 -8.27 14.42 -16.79
N ILE A 169 -8.71 13.27 -17.30
CA ILE A 169 -8.05 11.98 -17.13
C ILE A 169 -7.92 11.33 -18.51
N SER A 170 -6.70 11.00 -18.89
CA SER A 170 -6.47 10.24 -20.13
C SER A 170 -7.14 8.85 -20.03
N SER A 171 -7.84 8.46 -21.10
CA SER A 171 -8.37 7.11 -21.26
C SER A 171 -7.29 6.02 -21.32
N ASN A 172 -6.03 6.42 -21.50
CA ASN A 172 -4.86 5.55 -21.50
C ASN A 172 -4.33 5.24 -20.09
N CYS A 173 -4.91 5.85 -19.04
CA CYS A 173 -4.64 5.46 -17.65
C CYS A 173 -5.23 4.08 -17.35
N ASN A 174 -4.64 3.38 -16.39
CA ASN A 174 -5.14 2.09 -15.94
C ASN A 174 -6.59 2.20 -15.43
N PRO A 175 -7.51 1.28 -15.77
CA PRO A 175 -8.92 1.36 -15.36
C PRO A 175 -9.11 1.52 -13.86
N GLN A 176 -8.33 0.79 -13.04
CA GLN A 176 -8.40 0.89 -11.59
C GLN A 176 -8.00 2.28 -11.06
N THR A 177 -7.06 2.96 -11.73
CA THR A 177 -6.66 4.33 -11.42
C THR A 177 -7.81 5.30 -11.69
N ILE A 178 -8.46 5.17 -12.86
CA ILE A 178 -9.61 5.99 -13.24
C ILE A 178 -10.76 5.79 -12.23
N ASP A 179 -11.08 4.55 -11.88
CA ASP A 179 -12.18 4.24 -10.97
C ASP A 179 -11.92 4.71 -9.54
N LEU A 180 -10.69 4.65 -9.08
CA LEU A 180 -10.34 5.18 -7.76
C LEU A 180 -10.43 6.71 -7.73
N ILE A 181 -9.95 7.40 -8.78
CA ILE A 181 -10.12 8.86 -8.90
C ILE A 181 -11.61 9.23 -8.86
N LYS A 182 -12.47 8.54 -9.61
CA LYS A 182 -13.94 8.73 -9.56
C LYS A 182 -14.46 8.62 -8.13
N THR A 183 -14.08 7.55 -7.43
CA THR A 183 -14.53 7.28 -6.06
C THR A 183 -14.11 8.40 -5.10
N ARG A 184 -12.88 8.92 -5.25
CA ARG A 184 -12.31 9.95 -4.37
C ARG A 184 -12.83 11.35 -4.68
N THR A 185 -13.19 11.63 -5.93
CA THR A 185 -13.61 12.98 -6.37
C THR A 185 -15.12 13.21 -6.29
N ASN A 186 -15.93 12.14 -6.40
CA ASN A 186 -17.39 12.21 -6.34
C ASN A 186 -17.94 12.97 -5.10
N PRO A 187 -17.45 12.71 -3.87
CA PRO A 187 -17.96 13.40 -2.69
C PRO A 187 -17.71 14.93 -2.70
N PHE A 188 -16.75 15.39 -3.50
CA PHE A 188 -16.42 16.81 -3.63
C PHE A 188 -17.16 17.49 -4.80
N GLY A 189 -17.99 16.76 -5.53
CA GLY A 189 -18.73 17.29 -6.68
C GLY A 189 -17.82 17.73 -7.83
N LEU A 190 -16.68 17.07 -8.02
CA LEU A 190 -15.76 17.36 -9.12
C LEU A 190 -16.21 16.68 -10.41
N GLU A 191 -16.04 17.36 -11.52
CA GLU A 191 -16.39 16.89 -12.86
C GLU A 191 -15.17 16.23 -13.52
N LEU A 192 -15.32 14.96 -13.89
CA LEU A 192 -14.27 14.20 -14.56
C LEU A 192 -14.50 14.15 -16.06
N ILE A 193 -13.54 14.61 -16.82
CA ILE A 193 -13.50 14.52 -18.29
C ILE A 193 -12.52 13.40 -18.64
N ILE A 194 -13.04 12.26 -19.07
CA ILE A 194 -12.22 11.09 -19.42
C ILE A 194 -12.21 10.96 -20.96
N GLY A 195 -11.02 10.94 -21.54
CA GLY A 195 -10.91 10.86 -22.99
C GLY A 195 -9.47 10.75 -23.50
N ASP A 196 -9.36 10.70 -24.82
CA ASP A 196 -8.07 10.73 -25.53
C ASP A 196 -7.44 12.13 -25.38
N GLU A 197 -6.27 12.19 -24.76
CA GLU A 197 -5.57 13.45 -24.48
C GLU A 197 -5.31 14.30 -25.74
N LYS A 198 -5.07 13.66 -26.90
CA LYS A 198 -4.79 14.35 -28.15
C LYS A 198 -6.04 14.98 -28.78
N LYS A 199 -7.22 14.44 -28.45
CA LYS A 199 -8.49 14.86 -29.08
C LYS A 199 -9.35 15.71 -28.16
N GLU A 200 -9.36 15.39 -26.87
CA GLU A 200 -10.32 15.97 -25.93
C GLU A 200 -9.76 17.18 -25.18
N LEU A 201 -8.46 17.19 -24.84
CA LEU A 201 -7.85 18.33 -24.13
C LEU A 201 -8.00 19.65 -24.88
N SER A 202 -7.85 19.62 -26.23
CA SER A 202 -7.99 20.82 -27.06
C SER A 202 -9.41 21.40 -27.05
N LYS A 203 -10.42 20.58 -26.80
CA LYS A 203 -11.84 20.98 -26.79
C LYS A 203 -12.28 21.63 -25.46
N ILE A 204 -11.52 21.44 -24.40
CA ILE A 204 -11.78 22.06 -23.10
C ILE A 204 -11.36 23.52 -23.19
N ASN A 205 -12.31 24.46 -23.09
CA ASN A 205 -12.05 25.89 -23.16
C ASN A 205 -11.93 26.57 -21.79
N GLU A 206 -12.09 25.80 -20.72
CA GLU A 206 -12.13 26.28 -19.34
C GLU A 206 -10.90 25.82 -18.58
N ASP A 207 -10.66 26.44 -17.45
CA ASP A 207 -9.62 26.01 -16.51
C ASP A 207 -9.92 24.61 -15.97
N ILE A 208 -8.87 23.86 -15.68
CA ILE A 208 -8.95 22.54 -15.04
C ILE A 208 -8.06 22.51 -13.80
N ILE A 209 -8.43 21.73 -12.80
CA ILE A 209 -7.62 21.53 -11.59
C ILE A 209 -6.32 20.81 -11.96
N CYS A 210 -6.44 19.72 -12.70
CA CYS A 210 -5.30 18.92 -13.18
C CYS A 210 -5.67 18.08 -14.40
N GLY A 211 -4.63 17.59 -15.06
CA GLY A 211 -4.72 16.55 -16.08
C GLY A 211 -3.87 15.35 -15.68
N VAL A 212 -4.45 14.15 -15.73
CA VAL A 212 -3.77 12.89 -15.41
C VAL A 212 -3.45 12.16 -16.71
N LEU A 213 -2.18 11.88 -16.93
CA LEU A 213 -1.63 11.20 -18.11
C LEU A 213 -0.88 9.94 -17.68
N SER A 214 -0.84 8.91 -18.53
CA SER A 214 -0.12 7.65 -18.26
C SER A 214 1.09 7.49 -19.17
N TYR A 215 2.22 7.03 -18.63
CA TYR A 215 3.50 6.93 -19.33
C TYR A 215 4.31 5.70 -18.88
N PRO A 216 4.20 4.55 -19.56
CA PRO A 216 3.34 4.22 -20.71
C PRO A 216 1.83 4.14 -20.40
N GLY A 217 1.01 4.05 -21.46
CA GLY A 217 -0.42 3.84 -21.34
C GLY A 217 -0.79 2.38 -21.00
N THR A 218 -2.07 2.16 -20.67
CA THR A 218 -2.60 0.87 -20.18
C THR A 218 -2.47 -0.28 -21.22
N LEU A 219 -2.43 0.03 -22.51
CA LEU A 219 -2.21 -0.95 -23.58
C LEU A 219 -0.73 -1.08 -23.98
N GLY A 220 0.17 -0.40 -23.24
CA GLY A 220 1.61 -0.42 -23.48
C GLY A 220 2.09 0.58 -24.54
N GLU A 221 1.24 1.47 -25.00
CA GLU A 221 1.62 2.55 -25.92
C GLU A 221 2.51 3.57 -25.21
N ILE A 222 3.52 4.02 -25.94
CA ILE A 222 4.48 5.06 -25.52
C ILE A 222 4.21 6.30 -26.37
N ASN A 223 3.46 7.24 -25.81
CA ASN A 223 3.21 8.52 -26.43
C ASN A 223 4.11 9.59 -25.80
N ASP A 224 4.49 10.60 -26.57
CA ASP A 224 5.11 11.82 -26.03
C ASP A 224 4.02 12.67 -25.36
N PRO A 225 4.06 12.89 -24.04
CA PRO A 225 3.04 13.65 -23.33
C PRO A 225 3.30 15.16 -23.34
N SER A 226 4.39 15.64 -23.90
CA SER A 226 4.84 17.04 -23.81
C SER A 226 3.79 18.04 -24.28
N GLU A 227 3.12 17.75 -25.41
CA GLU A 227 2.04 18.62 -25.93
C GLU A 227 0.84 18.63 -24.98
N SER A 228 0.43 17.46 -24.50
CA SER A 228 -0.69 17.33 -23.55
C SER A 228 -0.41 18.06 -22.24
N ILE A 229 0.80 17.97 -21.72
CA ILE A 229 1.27 18.72 -20.54
C ILE A 229 1.18 20.24 -20.81
N SER A 230 1.66 20.69 -21.96
CA SER A 230 1.56 22.09 -22.34
C SER A 230 0.10 22.58 -22.43
N GLN A 231 -0.81 21.75 -22.94
CA GLN A 231 -2.24 22.08 -23.01
C GLN A 231 -2.88 22.12 -21.61
N ILE A 232 -2.50 21.23 -20.70
CA ILE A 232 -2.95 21.25 -19.30
C ILE A 232 -2.51 22.56 -18.63
N HIS A 233 -1.26 22.97 -18.81
CA HIS A 233 -0.74 24.22 -18.23
C HIS A 233 -1.44 25.47 -18.81
N LYS A 234 -1.76 25.47 -20.11
CA LYS A 234 -2.52 26.58 -20.74
C LYS A 234 -3.92 26.74 -20.13
N LYS A 235 -4.43 25.72 -19.46
CA LYS A 235 -5.72 25.70 -18.74
C LYS A 235 -5.53 25.84 -17.23
N ASN A 236 -4.40 26.40 -16.81
CA ASN A 236 -4.00 26.62 -15.42
C ASN A 236 -3.96 25.32 -14.56
N GLY A 237 -4.06 24.15 -15.18
CA GLY A 237 -4.07 22.84 -14.52
C GLY A 237 -2.68 22.35 -14.17
N LYS A 238 -2.61 21.43 -13.19
CA LYS A 238 -1.41 20.68 -12.84
C LYS A 238 -1.30 19.40 -13.68
N ALA A 239 -0.16 19.16 -14.27
CA ALA A 239 0.11 17.93 -15.03
C ALA A 239 0.61 16.82 -14.11
N ILE A 240 -0.20 15.77 -13.95
CA ILE A 240 0.13 14.57 -13.20
C ILE A 240 0.51 13.48 -14.19
N LEU A 241 1.73 12.95 -14.09
CA LEU A 241 2.22 11.88 -14.96
C LEU A 241 2.34 10.58 -14.15
N VAL A 242 1.55 9.57 -14.54
CA VAL A 242 1.61 8.21 -13.97
C VAL A 242 2.67 7.43 -14.72
N CYS A 243 3.76 7.04 -14.04
CA CYS A 243 4.97 6.53 -14.67
C CYS A 243 5.31 5.11 -14.23
N ASP A 244 5.88 4.32 -15.16
CA ASP A 244 6.59 3.09 -14.84
C ASP A 244 8.09 3.41 -14.68
N LEU A 245 8.66 3.16 -13.50
CA LEU A 245 10.08 3.43 -13.20
C LEU A 245 11.05 2.69 -14.16
N LEU A 246 10.68 1.50 -14.65
CA LEU A 246 11.51 0.78 -15.61
C LEU A 246 11.52 1.50 -16.98
N ALA A 247 10.41 2.09 -17.37
CA ALA A 247 10.34 2.89 -18.59
C ALA A 247 11.25 4.12 -18.51
N LEU A 248 11.33 4.77 -17.34
CA LEU A 248 12.17 5.96 -17.13
C LEU A 248 13.68 5.67 -17.26
N ALA A 249 14.11 4.41 -17.17
CA ALA A 249 15.50 4.03 -17.47
C ALA A 249 15.87 4.22 -18.96
N ARG A 250 14.89 4.40 -19.85
CA ARG A 250 15.07 4.51 -21.30
C ARG A 250 14.36 5.71 -21.92
N LEU A 251 13.41 6.29 -21.24
CA LEU A 251 12.58 7.40 -21.70
C LEU A 251 12.92 8.68 -20.91
N LYS A 252 12.52 9.83 -21.43
CA LYS A 252 12.64 11.11 -20.71
C LYS A 252 11.90 11.06 -19.38
N THR A 253 12.48 11.72 -18.40
CA THR A 253 11.90 11.81 -17.06
C THR A 253 10.65 12.71 -17.03
N PRO A 254 9.75 12.54 -16.07
CA PRO A 254 8.63 13.44 -15.85
C PRO A 254 9.02 14.92 -15.77
N ALA A 255 10.12 15.22 -15.08
CA ALA A 255 10.64 16.59 -14.97
C ALA A 255 11.06 17.17 -16.31
N GLU A 256 11.81 16.41 -17.13
CA GLU A 256 12.20 16.83 -18.49
C GLU A 256 11.00 17.06 -19.42
N LEU A 257 9.90 16.35 -19.17
CA LEU A 257 8.64 16.49 -19.91
C LEU A 257 7.79 17.65 -19.39
N GLY A 258 8.13 18.24 -18.26
CA GLY A 258 7.43 19.37 -17.66
C GLY A 258 6.25 18.98 -16.76
N ALA A 259 6.16 17.74 -16.30
CA ALA A 259 5.12 17.36 -15.35
C ALA A 259 5.30 18.06 -13.99
N ASP A 260 4.19 18.45 -13.35
CA ASP A 260 4.20 19.03 -12.01
C ASP A 260 4.30 17.96 -10.93
N ILE A 261 3.67 16.79 -11.16
CA ILE A 261 3.62 15.68 -10.21
C ILE A 261 3.88 14.38 -10.97
N ALA A 262 4.76 13.55 -10.44
CA ALA A 262 4.98 12.19 -10.92
C ALA A 262 4.48 11.19 -9.87
N VAL A 263 3.77 10.16 -10.30
CA VAL A 263 3.29 9.06 -9.47
C VAL A 263 3.55 7.72 -10.16
N GLY A 264 3.59 6.64 -9.43
CA GLY A 264 3.81 5.31 -10.00
C GLY A 264 3.94 4.24 -8.93
N SER A 265 4.30 3.04 -9.35
CA SER A 265 4.50 1.89 -8.46
C SER A 265 5.99 1.61 -8.26
N ALA A 266 6.40 1.31 -7.03
CA ALA A 266 7.74 0.85 -6.70
C ALA A 266 7.96 -0.65 -7.03
N GLN A 267 6.99 -1.32 -7.65
CA GLN A 267 7.06 -2.75 -7.97
C GLN A 267 8.30 -3.12 -8.79
N ARG A 268 8.76 -2.21 -9.67
CA ARG A 268 9.94 -2.44 -10.54
C ARG A 268 11.26 -2.62 -9.80
N PHE A 269 11.32 -2.28 -8.52
CA PHE A 269 12.49 -2.61 -7.68
C PHE A 269 12.59 -4.10 -7.31
N GLY A 270 11.71 -4.94 -7.82
CA GLY A 270 11.79 -6.40 -7.66
C GLY A 270 10.73 -6.96 -6.72
N ILE A 271 9.63 -6.26 -6.52
CA ILE A 271 8.54 -6.74 -5.67
C ILE A 271 7.62 -7.63 -6.51
N PRO A 272 7.48 -8.94 -6.19
CA PRO A 272 6.65 -9.85 -6.97
C PRO A 272 5.18 -9.49 -6.85
N MET A 273 4.39 -9.80 -7.88
CA MET A 273 2.94 -9.76 -7.78
C MET A 273 2.48 -10.84 -6.79
N GLY A 274 1.77 -10.41 -5.78
CA GLY A 274 1.31 -11.24 -4.68
C GLY A 274 0.71 -10.35 -3.60
N CYS A 275 0.95 -10.68 -2.36
CA CYS A 275 0.44 -9.91 -1.22
C CYS A 275 1.16 -8.58 -0.96
N LEU A 276 1.57 -7.87 -1.97
CA LEU A 276 2.26 -6.58 -1.89
C LEU A 276 1.53 -5.55 -1.04
N LEU A 277 0.20 -5.55 -1.14
CA LEU A 277 -0.67 -4.64 -0.41
C LEU A 277 -0.69 -4.89 1.10
N TYR A 278 -0.24 -6.06 1.54
CA TYR A 278 -0.22 -6.45 2.96
C TYR A 278 1.13 -6.26 3.64
N THR A 279 2.18 -5.94 2.89
CA THR A 279 3.54 -5.76 3.43
C THR A 279 3.93 -4.30 3.63
N SER A 280 3.17 -3.36 3.07
CA SER A 280 3.32 -1.94 3.36
C SER A 280 2.49 -1.54 4.57
N PRO A 281 3.00 -0.65 5.45
CA PRO A 281 2.21 -0.09 6.53
C PRO A 281 0.93 0.52 5.98
N SER A 282 -0.20 -0.02 6.37
CA SER A 282 -1.50 0.48 5.94
C SER A 282 -1.91 1.67 6.80
N PRO A 283 -2.65 2.67 6.26
CA PRO A 283 -3.33 3.66 7.09
C PRO A 283 -4.20 3.04 8.19
N ARG A 284 -4.56 1.77 8.05
CA ARG A 284 -5.28 0.98 9.05
C ARG A 284 -4.44 0.75 10.31
N ASP A 285 -3.12 0.73 10.21
CA ASP A 285 -2.19 0.65 11.34
C ASP A 285 -2.25 1.89 12.23
N ARG A 286 -2.75 3.03 11.71
CA ARG A 286 -3.03 4.24 12.49
C ARG A 286 -4.23 4.10 13.43
N TYR A 287 -5.16 3.19 13.18
CA TYR A 287 -6.34 3.05 14.04
C TYR A 287 -6.04 2.38 15.37
N GLY A 288 -5.02 1.52 15.45
CA GLY A 288 -4.54 0.93 16.69
C GLY A 288 -3.69 1.86 17.57
N SER A 289 -3.19 2.98 16.99
CA SER A 289 -2.25 3.89 17.65
C SER A 289 -2.84 5.27 17.96
N ARG A 290 -4.16 5.46 17.91
CA ARG A 290 -4.79 6.65 18.46
C ARG A 290 -4.76 6.61 19.98
N MET A 291 -3.58 6.74 20.53
CA MET A 291 -3.42 7.42 21.80
C MET A 291 -3.78 8.88 21.59
N PRO A 292 -4.66 9.48 22.40
CA PRO A 292 -4.88 10.91 22.32
C PRO A 292 -3.54 11.60 22.53
N SER A 293 -3.13 12.44 21.60
CA SER A 293 -2.07 13.42 21.85
C SER A 293 -2.64 14.46 22.82
N SER A 294 -2.68 14.11 24.09
CA SER A 294 -2.92 15.02 25.17
C SER A 294 -1.79 14.82 26.17
N ALA A 295 -0.70 15.46 25.89
CA ALA A 295 0.23 15.97 26.88
C ALA A 295 0.97 17.12 26.19
#